data_022a6b686474d3f65de1c185999d7b07
#
_entry.id   022a6b686474d3f65de1c185999d7b07
#
_cell.length_a   1.000
_cell.length_b   1.000
_cell.length_c   1.000
_cell.angle_alpha   90.00
_cell.angle_beta   90.00
_cell.angle_gamma   90.00
#
_symmetry.space_group_name_H-M   'P 1'
#
loop_
_entity.id
_entity.type
_entity.pdbx_description
1 polymer ?
#
loop_
_entity_poly.entity_id
_entity_poly.type
_entity_poly.pdbx_seq_one_letter_code
_entity_poly.pdbx_strand_id
1 'polypeptide(L)'
;MVKPTGIHHIAIMTGDMKTQLEFLTDVLGCELVAIFDMHGVPDGLHAFLKLADDCSFSLVQLPGVKDIPITLGTTHAGSGAGKSAGGTMQHLAFKVDSRDALIAMRDRIRTKGVNVFGPIDHGMCQSIYFAGPEQLSLEVAWSDAALDPARWIDPATLAKIGVTPEEAERFMHPDAYDGEGGTVPQPPIDPAKPHQAMPEAAYKQIISLPDEVIWKMASYAEPPVKDVV
;
A
#
# COMPACT_ATOMS: atom_id res chain seq x y z
N MET A 1 24.17 -3.67 -1.28
CA MET A 1 23.05 -3.59 -2.27
C MET A 1 21.92 -2.78 -1.69
N VAL A 2 21.55 -1.69 -2.33
CA VAL A 2 20.39 -0.84 -1.97
C VAL A 2 19.14 -1.37 -2.65
N LYS A 3 18.10 -1.68 -1.87
CA LYS A 3 16.77 -2.12 -2.33
C LYS A 3 15.73 -1.81 -1.26
N PRO A 4 14.43 -1.73 -1.61
CA PRO A 4 13.38 -1.69 -0.61
C PRO A 4 13.45 -2.90 0.34
N THR A 5 13.29 -2.66 1.64
CA THR A 5 13.37 -3.70 2.69
C THR A 5 12.01 -4.06 3.28
N GLY A 6 10.97 -3.31 2.92
CA GLY A 6 9.60 -3.51 3.39
C GLY A 6 8.67 -2.40 2.88
N ILE A 7 7.50 -2.33 3.48
CA ILE A 7 6.52 -1.26 3.24
C ILE A 7 6.54 -0.33 4.45
N HIS A 8 6.93 0.93 4.26
CA HIS A 8 6.88 1.95 5.32
C HIS A 8 5.43 2.32 5.66
N HIS A 9 4.63 2.61 4.63
CA HIS A 9 3.18 2.76 4.75
C HIS A 9 2.51 2.49 3.42
N ILE A 10 1.22 2.11 3.49
CA ILE A 10 0.32 2.06 2.35
C ILE A 10 -0.78 3.09 2.57
N ALA A 11 -1.02 3.96 1.58
CA ALA A 11 -2.04 5.00 1.65
C ALA A 11 -3.26 4.62 0.82
N ILE A 12 -4.44 4.65 1.45
CA ILE A 12 -5.72 4.40 0.82
C ILE A 12 -6.53 5.69 0.83
N MET A 13 -7.14 6.02 -0.31
CA MET A 13 -8.08 7.12 -0.41
C MET A 13 -9.39 6.78 0.31
N THR A 14 -9.96 7.73 1.05
CA THR A 14 -11.28 7.59 1.68
C THR A 14 -12.14 8.83 1.49
N GLY A 15 -13.43 8.65 1.35
CA GLY A 15 -14.44 9.72 1.41
C GLY A 15 -14.99 9.94 2.81
N ASP A 16 -14.70 9.04 3.77
CA ASP A 16 -15.16 9.11 5.15
C ASP A 16 -14.06 8.64 6.12
N MET A 17 -13.22 9.57 6.51
CA MET A 17 -12.11 9.35 7.45
C MET A 17 -12.57 8.73 8.75
N LYS A 18 -13.68 9.23 9.31
CA LYS A 18 -14.17 8.76 10.62
C LYS A 18 -14.59 7.29 10.57
N THR A 19 -15.39 6.90 9.59
CA THR A 19 -15.81 5.50 9.41
C THR A 19 -14.63 4.56 9.21
N GLN A 20 -13.62 4.97 8.46
CA GLN A 20 -12.39 4.17 8.29
C GLN A 20 -11.60 4.04 9.58
N LEU A 21 -11.44 5.12 10.34
CA LEU A 21 -10.76 5.09 11.65
C LEU A 21 -11.49 4.17 12.63
N GLU A 22 -12.81 4.30 12.75
CA GLU A 22 -13.63 3.43 13.60
C GLU A 22 -13.46 1.95 13.23
N PHE A 23 -13.48 1.63 11.93
CA PHE A 23 -13.28 0.26 11.48
C PHE A 23 -11.88 -0.27 11.81
N LEU A 24 -10.84 0.46 11.47
CA LEU A 24 -9.46 0.01 11.65
C LEU A 24 -9.08 -0.11 13.13
N THR A 25 -9.59 0.78 13.98
CA THR A 25 -9.31 0.73 15.42
C THR A 25 -10.19 -0.28 16.16
N ASP A 26 -11.49 -0.27 15.95
CA ASP A 26 -12.42 -1.12 16.70
C ASP A 26 -12.44 -2.56 16.18
N VAL A 27 -12.51 -2.77 14.86
CA VAL A 27 -12.58 -4.10 14.26
C VAL A 27 -11.21 -4.76 14.22
N LEU A 28 -10.19 -4.06 13.69
CA LEU A 28 -8.85 -4.64 13.51
C LEU A 28 -7.92 -4.42 14.71
N GLY A 29 -8.15 -3.38 15.51
CA GLY A 29 -7.32 -3.06 16.67
C GLY A 29 -6.05 -2.30 16.32
N CYS A 30 -6.01 -1.65 15.16
CA CYS A 30 -4.90 -0.80 14.78
C CYS A 30 -4.91 0.50 15.59
N GLU A 31 -3.78 0.91 16.14
CA GLU A 31 -3.65 2.13 16.93
C GLU A 31 -3.54 3.36 16.03
N LEU A 32 -4.38 4.38 16.24
CA LEU A 32 -4.20 5.68 15.58
C LEU A 32 -2.99 6.39 16.19
N VAL A 33 -1.98 6.67 15.35
CA VAL A 33 -0.72 7.28 15.79
C VAL A 33 -0.49 8.68 15.22
N ALA A 34 -1.19 9.05 14.15
CA ALA A 34 -1.16 10.41 13.62
C ALA A 34 -2.43 10.74 12.84
N ILE A 35 -2.88 11.99 12.94
CA ILE A 35 -3.88 12.59 12.07
C ILE A 35 -3.62 14.11 11.99
N PHE A 36 -3.60 14.64 10.78
CA PHE A 36 -3.30 16.06 10.56
C PHE A 36 -3.83 16.54 9.20
N ASP A 37 -3.91 17.86 9.03
CA ASP A 37 -4.20 18.49 7.76
C ASP A 37 -3.05 18.21 6.76
N MET A 38 -3.38 17.68 5.59
CA MET A 38 -2.38 17.28 4.60
C MET A 38 -1.62 18.50 4.08
N HIS A 39 -0.29 18.46 4.20
CA HIS A 39 0.56 19.57 3.81
C HIS A 39 0.43 19.88 2.29
N GLY A 40 0.21 21.15 1.98
CA GLY A 40 0.11 21.63 0.60
C GLY A 40 -1.22 21.28 -0.11
N VAL A 41 -2.17 20.66 0.59
CA VAL A 41 -3.48 20.29 0.04
C VAL A 41 -4.58 20.87 0.94
N PRO A 42 -5.20 22.01 0.58
CA PRO A 42 -6.27 22.62 1.37
C PRO A 42 -7.40 21.61 1.64
N ASP A 43 -7.87 21.54 2.88
CA ASP A 43 -8.92 20.64 3.35
C ASP A 43 -8.64 19.15 3.15
N GLY A 44 -7.41 18.78 2.81
CA GLY A 44 -6.95 17.41 2.78
C GLY A 44 -6.60 16.90 4.18
N LEU A 45 -6.97 15.66 4.50
CA LEU A 45 -6.67 15.00 5.77
C LEU A 45 -5.77 13.80 5.53
N HIS A 46 -4.85 13.56 6.46
CA HIS A 46 -3.96 12.41 6.44
C HIS A 46 -3.91 11.77 7.82
N ALA A 47 -4.13 10.46 7.90
CA ALA A 47 -4.06 9.70 9.13
C ALA A 47 -3.15 8.48 8.99
N PHE A 48 -2.55 8.05 10.11
CA PHE A 48 -1.72 6.86 10.18
C PHE A 48 -2.15 5.96 11.34
N LEU A 49 -2.32 4.69 11.02
CA LEU A 49 -2.60 3.64 12.00
C LEU A 49 -1.42 2.67 12.02
N LYS A 50 -0.92 2.39 13.21
CA LYS A 50 0.25 1.52 13.42
C LYS A 50 -0.09 0.07 13.10
N LEU A 51 0.75 -0.58 12.29
CA LEU A 51 0.74 -2.03 12.04
C LEU A 51 1.94 -2.70 12.72
N ALA A 52 3.11 -2.08 12.61
CA ALA A 52 4.37 -2.47 13.26
C ALA A 52 5.16 -1.20 13.58
N ASP A 53 6.34 -1.33 14.21
CA ASP A 53 7.15 -0.15 14.55
C ASP A 53 7.66 0.62 13.32
N ASP A 54 7.78 -0.07 12.19
CA ASP A 54 8.28 0.47 10.92
C ASP A 54 7.25 0.40 9.77
N CYS A 55 5.98 0.08 10.07
CA CYS A 55 4.93 -0.06 9.06
C CYS A 55 3.60 0.51 9.54
N SER A 56 2.95 1.31 8.70
CA SER A 56 1.66 1.90 8.99
C SER A 56 0.66 1.70 7.86
N PHE A 57 -0.62 1.65 8.22
CA PHE A 57 -1.72 1.86 7.29
C PHE A 57 -2.10 3.34 7.31
N SER A 58 -2.18 3.96 6.16
CA SER A 58 -2.44 5.38 6.02
C SER A 58 -3.75 5.63 5.29
N LEU A 59 -4.48 6.65 5.71
CA LEU A 59 -5.71 7.13 5.08
C LEU A 59 -5.52 8.54 4.58
N VAL A 60 -5.94 8.79 3.35
CA VAL A 60 -5.96 10.12 2.75
C VAL A 60 -7.38 10.48 2.36
N GLN A 61 -7.89 11.61 2.84
CA GLN A 61 -9.17 12.17 2.43
C GLN A 61 -8.95 13.53 1.79
N LEU A 62 -9.38 13.67 0.53
CA LEU A 62 -9.29 14.92 -0.22
C LEU A 62 -10.69 15.48 -0.49
N PRO A 63 -10.84 16.80 -0.70
CA PRO A 63 -12.11 17.39 -1.12
C PRO A 63 -12.68 16.71 -2.36
N GLY A 64 -13.97 16.40 -2.34
CA GLY A 64 -14.69 15.80 -3.47
C GLY A 64 -14.51 14.28 -3.63
N VAL A 65 -13.63 13.61 -2.87
CA VAL A 65 -13.44 12.15 -3.00
C VAL A 65 -14.73 11.38 -2.74
N LYS A 66 -15.54 11.81 -1.76
CA LYS A 66 -16.83 11.20 -1.44
C LYS A 66 -17.84 11.20 -2.60
N ASP A 67 -17.65 12.10 -3.59
CA ASP A 67 -18.53 12.24 -4.76
C ASP A 67 -18.05 11.37 -5.93
N ILE A 68 -16.88 10.75 -5.82
CA ILE A 68 -16.35 9.80 -6.81
C ILE A 68 -17.00 8.43 -6.59
N PRO A 69 -17.75 7.90 -7.57
CA PRO A 69 -18.46 6.65 -7.37
C PRO A 69 -17.49 5.45 -7.29
N ILE A 70 -17.74 4.58 -6.31
CA ILE A 70 -17.11 3.26 -6.27
C ILE A 70 -17.80 2.38 -7.31
N THR A 71 -17.01 1.85 -8.24
CA THR A 71 -17.48 0.97 -9.30
C THR A 71 -16.73 -0.36 -9.24
N LEU A 72 -17.41 -1.41 -8.75
CA LEU A 72 -16.84 -2.76 -8.73
C LEU A 72 -16.48 -3.22 -10.14
N GLY A 73 -15.34 -3.86 -10.29
CA GLY A 73 -14.79 -4.25 -11.59
C GLY A 73 -14.03 -3.14 -12.33
N THR A 74 -14.01 -1.93 -11.80
CA THR A 74 -13.30 -0.76 -12.35
C THR A 74 -12.39 -0.12 -11.32
N THR A 75 -12.96 0.51 -10.28
CA THR A 75 -12.19 1.18 -9.22
C THR A 75 -11.79 0.23 -8.09
N HIS A 76 -12.61 -0.81 -7.84
CA HIS A 76 -12.42 -1.77 -6.75
C HIS A 76 -12.67 -3.19 -7.24
N ALA A 77 -11.88 -4.13 -6.76
CA ALA A 77 -12.05 -5.56 -7.03
C ALA A 77 -13.24 -6.16 -6.26
N GLY A 78 -13.46 -5.70 -5.02
CA GLY A 78 -14.55 -6.13 -4.15
C GLY A 78 -14.38 -7.52 -3.55
N SER A 79 -13.43 -8.32 -4.01
CA SER A 79 -13.08 -9.64 -3.46
C SER A 79 -11.73 -10.10 -3.98
N GLY A 80 -11.12 -11.12 -3.34
CA GLY A 80 -9.85 -11.70 -3.76
C GLY A 80 -9.86 -12.32 -5.17
N ALA A 81 -11.02 -12.62 -5.76
CA ALA A 81 -11.19 -13.08 -7.13
C ALA A 81 -11.77 -12.02 -8.07
N GLY A 82 -12.07 -10.83 -7.56
CA GLY A 82 -12.59 -9.71 -8.33
C GLY A 82 -11.52 -9.06 -9.21
N LYS A 83 -11.95 -8.43 -10.30
CA LYS A 83 -11.10 -7.64 -11.19
C LYS A 83 -11.31 -6.15 -10.95
N SER A 84 -10.30 -5.34 -11.27
CA SER A 84 -10.36 -3.88 -11.34
C SER A 84 -9.42 -3.39 -12.44
N ALA A 85 -9.32 -2.09 -12.65
CA ALA A 85 -8.38 -1.54 -13.62
C ALA A 85 -6.94 -1.88 -13.22
N GLY A 86 -6.06 -2.06 -14.21
CA GLY A 86 -4.63 -2.28 -13.95
C GLY A 86 -4.03 -1.12 -13.14
N GLY A 87 -3.22 -1.45 -12.14
CA GLY A 87 -2.61 -0.46 -11.23
C GLY A 87 -3.45 -0.09 -10.02
N THR A 88 -4.72 -0.53 -9.92
CA THR A 88 -5.52 -0.38 -8.69
C THR A 88 -5.21 -1.49 -7.68
N MET A 89 -5.49 -1.23 -6.40
CA MET A 89 -5.38 -2.25 -5.35
C MET A 89 -6.39 -3.38 -5.59
N GLN A 90 -5.93 -4.62 -5.64
CA GLN A 90 -6.80 -5.79 -5.73
C GLN A 90 -7.36 -6.15 -4.34
N HIS A 91 -6.49 -6.36 -3.35
CA HIS A 91 -6.80 -6.49 -1.93
C HIS A 91 -5.56 -6.11 -1.11
N LEU A 92 -5.74 -5.95 0.18
CA LEU A 92 -4.65 -5.75 1.13
C LEU A 92 -4.66 -6.87 2.17
N ALA A 93 -3.52 -7.55 2.32
CA ALA A 93 -3.29 -8.57 3.31
C ALA A 93 -2.48 -8.02 4.49
N PHE A 94 -3.09 -8.00 5.68
CA PHE A 94 -2.40 -7.70 6.93
C PHE A 94 -1.68 -8.96 7.44
N LYS A 95 -0.46 -8.80 7.90
CA LYS A 95 0.32 -9.90 8.47
C LYS A 95 -0.02 -10.10 9.96
N VAL A 96 -0.06 -11.37 10.38
CA VAL A 96 0.00 -11.77 11.79
C VAL A 96 1.14 -12.77 12.01
N ASP A 97 1.59 -12.90 13.25
CA ASP A 97 2.83 -13.63 13.58
C ASP A 97 2.65 -15.13 13.82
N SER A 98 1.40 -15.61 13.89
CA SER A 98 1.11 -17.03 14.10
C SER A 98 -0.24 -17.42 13.54
N ARG A 99 -0.43 -18.75 13.35
CA ARG A 99 -1.72 -19.33 13.02
C ARG A 99 -2.77 -19.06 14.11
N ASP A 100 -2.39 -19.11 15.37
CA ASP A 100 -3.30 -18.82 16.48
C ASP A 100 -3.74 -17.34 16.46
N ALA A 101 -2.84 -16.41 16.12
CA ALA A 101 -3.17 -14.99 15.92
C ALA A 101 -4.12 -14.82 14.73
N LEU A 102 -3.96 -15.57 13.62
CA LEU A 102 -4.90 -15.55 12.50
C LEU A 102 -6.32 -15.95 12.93
N ILE A 103 -6.43 -17.01 13.72
CA ILE A 103 -7.74 -17.49 14.23
C ILE A 103 -8.32 -16.48 15.23
N ALA A 104 -7.52 -15.91 16.10
CA ALA A 104 -7.95 -14.88 17.03
C ALA A 104 -8.44 -13.61 16.31
N MET A 105 -7.76 -13.19 15.23
CA MET A 105 -8.23 -12.07 14.39
C MET A 105 -9.55 -12.38 13.69
N ARG A 106 -9.75 -13.59 13.18
CA ARG A 106 -11.05 -14.02 12.66
C ARG A 106 -12.15 -13.84 13.69
N ASP A 107 -11.92 -14.34 14.90
CA ASP A 107 -12.91 -14.28 15.97
C ASP A 107 -13.16 -12.82 16.40
N ARG A 108 -12.12 -12.01 16.53
CA ARG A 108 -12.24 -10.57 16.81
C ARG A 108 -13.14 -9.88 15.77
N ILE A 109 -12.87 -10.05 14.48
CA ILE A 109 -13.64 -9.41 13.40
C ILE A 109 -15.10 -9.84 13.44
N ARG A 110 -15.37 -11.15 13.69
CA ARG A 110 -16.72 -11.70 13.81
C ARG A 110 -17.48 -11.14 15.03
N THR A 111 -16.81 -10.92 16.17
CA THR A 111 -17.45 -10.31 17.36
C THR A 111 -17.89 -8.88 17.11
N LYS A 112 -17.31 -8.21 16.11
CA LYS A 112 -17.70 -6.88 15.66
C LYS A 112 -18.76 -6.89 14.54
N GLY A 113 -19.35 -8.05 14.26
CA GLY A 113 -20.44 -8.20 13.29
C GLY A 113 -19.99 -8.24 11.83
N VAL A 114 -18.70 -8.32 11.55
CA VAL A 114 -18.17 -8.42 10.18
C VAL A 114 -18.03 -9.88 9.78
N ASN A 115 -18.58 -10.24 8.62
CA ASN A 115 -18.46 -11.60 8.09
C ASN A 115 -17.03 -11.88 7.63
N VAL A 116 -16.53 -13.06 7.97
CA VAL A 116 -15.17 -13.50 7.62
C VAL A 116 -15.24 -14.84 6.89
N PHE A 117 -14.65 -14.89 5.72
CA PHE A 117 -14.45 -16.09 4.91
C PHE A 117 -13.07 -16.70 5.22
N GLY A 118 -13.00 -18.00 5.38
CA GLY A 118 -11.79 -18.73 5.74
C GLY A 118 -11.78 -19.24 7.20
N PRO A 119 -10.66 -19.81 7.68
CA PRO A 119 -9.34 -19.76 7.03
C PRO A 119 -9.25 -20.64 5.78
N ILE A 120 -8.40 -20.18 4.84
CA ILE A 120 -8.03 -20.92 3.64
C ILE A 120 -6.52 -21.14 3.67
N ASP A 121 -6.08 -22.32 3.27
CA ASP A 121 -4.67 -22.62 3.08
C ASP A 121 -4.32 -22.53 1.59
N HIS A 122 -3.44 -21.61 1.25
CA HIS A 122 -2.93 -21.40 -0.11
C HIS A 122 -1.59 -22.13 -0.36
N GLY A 123 -1.12 -22.91 0.61
CA GLY A 123 0.19 -23.57 0.58
C GLY A 123 1.36 -22.63 0.91
N MET A 124 1.31 -21.38 0.52
CA MET A 124 2.30 -20.36 0.84
C MET A 124 1.92 -19.53 2.07
N CYS A 125 0.64 -19.44 2.36
CA CYS A 125 0.08 -18.76 3.53
C CYS A 125 -1.29 -19.32 3.88
N GLN A 126 -1.73 -19.08 5.10
CA GLN A 126 -3.12 -19.27 5.51
C GLN A 126 -3.77 -17.91 5.70
N SER A 127 -5.01 -17.77 5.24
CA SER A 127 -5.65 -16.46 5.10
C SER A 127 -7.10 -16.47 5.50
N ILE A 128 -7.57 -15.33 5.99
CA ILE A 128 -8.99 -15.00 6.17
C ILE A 128 -9.32 -13.73 5.37
N TYR A 129 -10.53 -13.67 4.83
CA TYR A 129 -10.99 -12.57 3.96
C TYR A 129 -12.24 -11.92 4.50
N PHE A 130 -12.33 -10.60 4.39
CA PHE A 130 -13.49 -9.81 4.82
C PHE A 130 -13.56 -8.49 4.06
N ALA A 131 -14.70 -7.83 4.13
CA ALA A 131 -14.88 -6.50 3.55
C ALA A 131 -14.59 -5.41 4.58
N GLY A 132 -13.94 -4.35 4.15
CA GLY A 132 -13.85 -3.08 4.87
C GLY A 132 -14.85 -2.05 4.36
N PRO A 133 -14.92 -0.86 4.99
CA PRO A 133 -15.69 0.26 4.46
C PRO A 133 -15.28 0.59 3.02
N GLU A 134 -16.18 1.25 2.30
CA GLU A 134 -15.94 1.70 0.92
C GLU A 134 -15.51 0.57 -0.03
N GLN A 135 -16.07 -0.65 0.16
CA GLN A 135 -15.83 -1.83 -0.68
C GLN A 135 -14.36 -2.32 -0.69
N LEU A 136 -13.58 -2.00 0.35
CA LEU A 136 -12.23 -2.54 0.48
C LEU A 136 -12.29 -4.07 0.61
N SER A 137 -11.47 -4.75 -0.19
CA SER A 137 -11.21 -6.19 -0.03
C SER A 137 -9.99 -6.35 0.86
N LEU A 138 -10.19 -6.96 2.02
CA LEU A 138 -9.16 -7.09 3.05
C LEU A 138 -8.91 -8.56 3.38
N GLU A 139 -7.68 -8.83 3.75
CA GLU A 139 -7.18 -10.13 4.15
C GLU A 139 -6.35 -10.01 5.43
N VAL A 140 -6.34 -11.04 6.25
CA VAL A 140 -5.28 -11.25 7.24
C VAL A 140 -4.62 -12.57 6.89
N ALA A 141 -3.30 -12.56 6.82
CA ALA A 141 -2.50 -13.70 6.41
C ALA A 141 -1.38 -14.04 7.40
N TRP A 142 -1.07 -15.33 7.48
CA TRP A 142 0.06 -15.88 8.20
C TRP A 142 0.80 -16.91 7.33
N SER A 143 2.13 -16.91 7.43
CA SER A 143 3.00 -17.90 6.79
C SER A 143 4.00 -18.43 7.81
N ASP A 144 4.28 -19.73 7.75
CA ASP A 144 5.27 -20.38 8.60
C ASP A 144 6.72 -20.25 8.06
N ALA A 145 6.85 -19.95 6.78
CA ALA A 145 8.13 -19.79 6.09
C ALA A 145 8.07 -18.74 4.98
N ALA A 146 9.23 -18.28 4.57
CA ALA A 146 9.37 -17.47 3.36
C ALA A 146 9.08 -18.31 2.11
N LEU A 147 8.65 -17.63 1.04
CA LEU A 147 8.46 -18.27 -0.27
C LEU A 147 9.82 -18.79 -0.79
N ASP A 148 9.85 -20.06 -1.14
CA ASP A 148 11.00 -20.69 -1.81
C ASP A 148 10.84 -20.54 -3.33
N PRO A 149 11.70 -19.73 -4.00
CA PRO A 149 11.59 -19.52 -5.44
C PRO A 149 11.62 -20.80 -6.27
N ALA A 150 12.39 -21.80 -5.84
CA ALA A 150 12.50 -23.08 -6.55
C ALA A 150 11.19 -23.88 -6.56
N ARG A 151 10.28 -23.59 -5.65
CA ARG A 151 8.98 -24.27 -5.52
C ARG A 151 7.81 -23.43 -6.01
N TRP A 152 7.95 -22.10 -6.03
CA TRP A 152 6.84 -21.17 -6.27
C TRP A 152 6.96 -20.38 -7.58
N ILE A 153 8.09 -20.42 -8.27
CA ILE A 153 8.23 -19.87 -9.61
C ILE A 153 7.97 -21.00 -10.62
N ASP A 154 6.80 -20.98 -11.25
CA ASP A 154 6.39 -21.98 -12.25
C ASP A 154 6.85 -21.55 -13.65
N PRO A 155 7.79 -22.30 -14.29
CA PRO A 155 8.27 -21.99 -15.63
C PRO A 155 7.16 -21.99 -16.69
N ALA A 156 6.13 -22.83 -16.54
CA ALA A 156 5.02 -22.87 -17.46
C ALA A 156 4.14 -21.60 -17.38
N THR A 157 4.03 -21.04 -16.19
CA THR A 157 3.34 -19.75 -15.98
C THR A 157 4.16 -18.59 -16.54
N LEU A 158 5.48 -18.58 -16.36
CA LEU A 158 6.36 -17.56 -16.96
C LEU A 158 6.26 -17.59 -18.50
N ALA A 159 6.27 -18.77 -19.10
CA ALA A 159 6.11 -18.91 -20.54
C ALA A 159 4.78 -18.36 -21.08
N LYS A 160 3.67 -18.47 -20.32
CA LYS A 160 2.36 -17.92 -20.71
C LYS A 160 2.37 -16.38 -20.84
N ILE A 161 3.23 -15.71 -20.11
CA ILE A 161 3.37 -14.24 -20.15
C ILE A 161 4.57 -13.80 -21.00
N GLY A 162 5.22 -14.73 -21.74
CA GLY A 162 6.30 -14.44 -22.66
C GLY A 162 7.66 -14.21 -22.00
N VAL A 163 7.84 -14.59 -20.73
CA VAL A 163 9.12 -14.48 -20.04
C VAL A 163 10.02 -15.66 -20.41
N THR A 164 11.22 -15.36 -20.94
CA THR A 164 12.23 -16.36 -21.26
C THR A 164 12.96 -16.87 -20.01
N PRO A 165 13.64 -18.03 -20.06
CA PRO A 165 14.45 -18.50 -18.95
C PRO A 165 15.54 -17.50 -18.50
N GLU A 166 16.17 -16.81 -19.45
CA GLU A 166 17.19 -15.79 -19.18
C GLU A 166 16.62 -14.56 -18.49
N GLU A 167 15.40 -14.15 -18.86
CA GLU A 167 14.68 -13.07 -18.21
C GLU A 167 14.24 -13.47 -16.80
N ALA A 168 13.77 -14.70 -16.62
CA ALA A 168 13.41 -15.23 -15.31
C ALA A 168 14.59 -15.22 -14.34
N GLU A 169 15.77 -15.66 -14.82
CA GLU A 169 17.02 -15.63 -14.02
C GLU A 169 17.37 -14.20 -13.59
N ARG A 170 17.28 -13.25 -14.51
CA ARG A 170 17.51 -11.82 -14.21
C ARG A 170 16.49 -11.27 -13.21
N PHE A 171 15.22 -11.69 -13.27
CA PHE A 171 14.19 -11.24 -12.31
C PHE A 171 14.42 -11.81 -10.91
N MET A 172 14.90 -13.03 -10.82
CA MET A 172 15.26 -13.66 -9.53
C MET A 172 16.54 -13.06 -8.94
N HIS A 173 17.46 -12.63 -9.79
CA HIS A 173 18.77 -12.10 -9.41
C HIS A 173 19.02 -10.72 -10.02
N PRO A 174 18.26 -9.68 -9.62
CA PRO A 174 18.45 -8.34 -10.15
C PRO A 174 19.85 -7.81 -9.83
N ASP A 175 20.40 -7.00 -10.73
CA ASP A 175 21.71 -6.39 -10.57
C ASP A 175 21.83 -5.64 -9.23
N ALA A 176 22.98 -5.79 -8.59
CA ALA A 176 23.29 -5.08 -7.37
C ALA A 176 23.50 -3.59 -7.65
N TYR A 177 22.94 -2.74 -6.81
CA TYR A 177 23.21 -1.32 -6.82
C TYR A 177 23.58 -0.86 -5.41
N ASP A 178 24.69 -0.15 -5.28
CA ASP A 178 25.21 0.29 -3.98
C ASP A 178 25.12 1.82 -3.80
N GLY A 179 24.64 2.54 -4.82
CA GLY A 179 24.42 3.98 -4.81
C GLY A 179 25.58 4.78 -5.44
N GLU A 180 25.28 6.02 -5.78
CA GLU A 180 26.22 7.00 -6.39
C GLU A 180 26.42 8.23 -5.47
N GLY A 181 26.18 8.07 -4.18
CA GLY A 181 26.33 9.18 -3.21
C GLY A 181 25.34 10.33 -3.39
N GLY A 182 24.20 10.10 -4.05
CA GLY A 182 23.21 11.14 -4.31
C GLY A 182 23.59 12.10 -5.46
N THR A 183 24.56 11.73 -6.30
CA THR A 183 25.07 12.60 -7.37
C THR A 183 24.44 12.35 -8.73
N VAL A 184 23.53 11.37 -8.86
CA VAL A 184 22.87 11.07 -10.13
C VAL A 184 21.87 12.20 -10.48
N PRO A 185 22.07 12.92 -11.61
CA PRO A 185 21.18 13.99 -12.00
C PRO A 185 19.81 13.44 -12.47
N GLN A 186 18.80 14.30 -12.45
CA GLN A 186 17.51 13.98 -13.07
C GLN A 186 17.70 13.65 -14.56
N PRO A 187 17.16 12.51 -15.04
CA PRO A 187 17.21 12.19 -16.46
C PRO A 187 16.30 13.12 -17.28
N PRO A 188 16.54 13.27 -18.57
CA PRO A 188 15.57 13.92 -19.46
C PRO A 188 14.19 13.27 -19.37
N ILE A 189 13.13 14.08 -19.44
CA ILE A 189 11.76 13.57 -19.44
C ILE A 189 11.55 12.75 -20.71
N ASP A 190 11.23 11.47 -20.52
CA ASP A 190 10.88 10.54 -21.58
C ASP A 190 9.41 10.11 -21.42
N PRO A 191 8.51 10.47 -22.37
CA PRO A 191 7.10 10.11 -22.28
C PRO A 191 6.84 8.59 -22.26
N ALA A 192 7.81 7.76 -22.69
CA ALA A 192 7.72 6.31 -22.65
C ALA A 192 8.03 5.72 -21.26
N LYS A 193 8.52 6.54 -20.32
CA LYS A 193 8.85 6.13 -18.96
C LYS A 193 7.71 6.52 -17.99
N PRO A 194 7.50 5.76 -16.92
CA PRO A 194 6.55 6.14 -15.88
C PRO A 194 6.91 7.50 -15.25
N HIS A 195 5.91 8.35 -15.06
CA HIS A 195 6.05 9.65 -14.39
C HIS A 195 4.77 10.00 -13.61
N GLN A 196 4.88 10.91 -12.65
CA GLN A 196 3.75 11.35 -11.85
C GLN A 196 2.68 12.03 -12.71
N ALA A 197 1.42 11.63 -12.55
CA ALA A 197 0.29 12.21 -13.28
C ALA A 197 -0.08 13.58 -12.70
N MET A 198 0.47 14.63 -13.27
CA MET A 198 0.18 16.03 -12.97
C MET A 198 0.21 16.87 -14.25
N PRO A 199 -0.27 18.14 -14.25
CA PRO A 199 -0.18 19.00 -15.41
C PRO A 199 1.27 19.10 -15.92
N GLU A 200 1.46 18.89 -17.23
CA GLU A 200 2.81 18.75 -17.84
C GLU A 200 3.75 19.90 -17.51
N ALA A 201 3.23 21.14 -17.51
CA ALA A 201 4.03 22.31 -17.16
C ALA A 201 4.51 22.29 -15.71
N ALA A 202 3.67 21.88 -14.77
CA ALA A 202 4.02 21.73 -13.37
C ALA A 202 5.04 20.60 -13.16
N TYR A 203 4.85 19.46 -13.85
CA TYR A 203 5.80 18.36 -13.81
C TYR A 203 7.19 18.77 -14.30
N LYS A 204 7.26 19.41 -15.48
CA LYS A 204 8.51 19.92 -16.04
C LYS A 204 9.20 20.91 -15.11
N GLN A 205 8.43 21.83 -14.51
CA GLN A 205 8.98 22.80 -13.57
C GLN A 205 9.57 22.11 -12.33
N ILE A 206 8.83 21.20 -11.69
CA ILE A 206 9.30 20.50 -10.48
C ILE A 206 10.56 19.69 -10.76
N ILE A 207 10.56 18.89 -11.83
CA ILE A 207 11.70 18.04 -12.19
C ILE A 207 12.96 18.85 -12.56
N SER A 208 12.80 20.09 -13.01
CA SER A 208 13.94 20.96 -13.34
C SER A 208 14.59 21.65 -12.13
N LEU A 209 13.94 21.60 -10.96
CA LEU A 209 14.48 22.22 -9.76
C LEU A 209 15.57 21.34 -9.12
N PRO A 210 16.61 21.93 -8.55
CA PRO A 210 17.56 21.19 -7.72
C PRO A 210 16.88 20.56 -6.50
N ASP A 211 17.34 19.38 -6.08
CA ASP A 211 16.78 18.63 -4.95
C ASP A 211 16.72 19.46 -3.65
N GLU A 212 17.73 20.30 -3.41
CA GLU A 212 17.77 21.21 -2.26
C GLU A 212 16.63 22.26 -2.29
N VAL A 213 16.23 22.69 -3.48
CA VAL A 213 15.11 23.63 -3.65
C VAL A 213 13.80 22.91 -3.37
N ILE A 214 13.62 21.70 -3.92
CA ILE A 214 12.45 20.86 -3.62
C ILE A 214 12.36 20.57 -2.12
N TRP A 215 13.49 20.20 -1.49
CA TRP A 215 13.51 19.97 -0.04
C TRP A 215 13.01 21.18 0.74
N LYS A 216 13.53 22.38 0.45
CA LYS A 216 13.11 23.60 1.15
C LYS A 216 11.65 23.99 0.90
N MET A 217 11.13 23.72 -0.28
CA MET A 217 9.76 24.07 -0.66
C MET A 217 8.71 23.12 -0.11
N ALA A 218 9.01 21.82 -0.02
CA ALA A 218 8.06 20.76 0.24
C ALA A 218 8.24 20.05 1.60
N SER A 219 9.28 20.42 2.37
CA SER A 219 9.51 19.79 3.68
C SER A 219 8.76 20.52 4.79
N TYR A 220 8.12 19.72 5.64
CA TYR A 220 7.44 20.16 6.86
C TYR A 220 7.99 19.32 8.02
N ALA A 221 8.81 19.96 8.87
CA ALA A 221 9.55 19.27 9.93
C ALA A 221 8.83 19.28 11.28
N GLU A 222 7.84 20.17 11.46
CA GLU A 222 7.16 20.34 12.72
C GLU A 222 5.90 19.49 12.81
N PRO A 223 5.67 18.78 13.95
CA PRO A 223 4.41 18.11 14.20
C PRO A 223 3.27 19.14 14.36
N PRO A 224 2.01 18.77 14.06
CA PRO A 224 0.86 19.69 14.14
C PRO A 224 0.56 20.14 15.58
N VAL A 225 0.88 19.31 16.58
CA VAL A 225 0.70 19.62 18.00
C VAL A 225 2.04 20.06 18.57
N LYS A 226 2.15 21.34 18.94
CA LYS A 226 3.40 21.94 19.41
C LYS A 226 3.61 21.81 20.92
N ASP A 227 2.51 21.76 21.69
CA ASP A 227 2.53 21.68 23.15
C ASP A 227 1.94 20.34 23.59
N VAL A 228 2.82 19.41 23.96
CA VAL A 228 2.40 18.16 24.61
C VAL A 228 2.34 18.46 26.12
N VAL A 229 1.12 18.53 26.66
CA VAL A 229 0.86 18.74 28.10
C VAL A 229 1.15 17.44 28.85
#